data_5a572a68f05b7d546e59e938b5ee1062
#
_entry.id   5a572a68f05b7d546e59e938b5ee1062
#
_cell.length_a   1.000
_cell.length_b   1.000
_cell.length_c   1.000
_cell.angle_alpha   90.00
_cell.angle_beta   90.00
_cell.angle_gamma   90.00
#
_symmetry.space_group_name_H-M   'P 1'
#
loop_
_entity.id
_entity.type
_entity.pdbx_description
1 polymer ?
#
loop_
_entity_poly.entity_id
_entity_poly.type
_entity_poly.pdbx_seq_one_letter_code
_entity_poly.pdbx_strand_id
1 'polypeptide(L)'
;MRDFEVALMNLLLTTSFERITVDQICDEALLHRSSFYRYFHDKYDLLEQALGAWVERIVDQTATEDDLIEALVSQIEANRAMFSNLANGGMRSSFSAELVRMIAEILLARRQTPSQNAIVVALKKAENPEMLAYVLSGAIMGAFYWWQENNYHVPKAEVVTFIKRSVHALVQ
;
A
#
# COMPACT_ATOMS: atom_id res chain seq x y z
N MET A 1 17.48 11.36 -0.31
CA MET A 1 16.10 10.93 -0.53
C MET A 1 15.85 9.63 0.22
N ARG A 2 16.50 8.54 -0.17
CA ARG A 2 16.32 7.21 0.46
C ARG A 2 16.51 7.18 1.99
N ASP A 3 17.41 7.98 2.53
CA ASP A 3 17.68 7.99 3.98
C ASP A 3 16.49 8.53 4.78
N PHE A 4 15.76 9.54 4.26
CA PHE A 4 14.54 10.04 4.88
C PHE A 4 13.39 9.02 4.81
N GLU A 5 13.28 8.28 3.72
CA GLU A 5 12.28 7.19 3.58
C GLU A 5 12.54 6.10 4.64
N VAL A 6 13.80 5.68 4.78
CA VAL A 6 14.22 4.68 5.78
C VAL A 6 13.97 5.21 7.20
N ALA A 7 14.32 6.46 7.47
CA ALA A 7 14.10 7.09 8.78
C ALA A 7 12.61 7.13 9.13
N LEU A 8 11.75 7.53 8.19
CA LEU A 8 10.30 7.51 8.42
C LEU A 8 9.80 6.10 8.72
N MET A 9 10.22 5.10 7.95
CA MET A 9 9.80 3.71 8.17
C MET A 9 10.26 3.17 9.53
N ASN A 10 11.47 3.50 9.98
CA ASN A 10 11.98 3.15 11.31
C ASN A 10 11.12 3.78 12.42
N LEU A 11 10.84 5.08 12.33
CA LEU A 11 10.01 5.79 13.30
C LEU A 11 8.59 5.21 13.38
N LEU A 12 8.04 4.78 12.25
CA LEU A 12 6.72 4.16 12.17
C LEU A 12 6.63 2.79 12.87
N LEU A 13 7.75 2.16 13.19
CA LEU A 13 7.72 0.91 13.97
C LEU A 13 7.26 1.14 15.42
N THR A 14 7.46 2.34 15.97
CA THR A 14 7.22 2.64 17.38
C THR A 14 6.32 3.85 17.63
N THR A 15 6.12 4.70 16.63
CA THR A 15 5.43 5.98 16.79
C THR A 15 4.34 6.15 15.73
N SER A 16 3.15 6.58 16.15
CA SER A 16 2.07 6.90 15.21
C SER A 16 2.47 8.05 14.29
N PHE A 17 2.10 7.96 13.01
CA PHE A 17 2.48 8.94 11.98
C PHE A 17 2.13 10.39 12.36
N GLU A 18 0.99 10.61 13.00
CA GLU A 18 0.58 11.95 13.41
C GLU A 18 1.57 12.61 14.36
N ARG A 19 2.17 11.82 15.25
CA ARG A 19 3.12 12.31 16.25
C ARG A 19 4.54 12.48 15.72
N ILE A 20 4.85 11.88 14.57
CA ILE A 20 6.16 12.04 13.93
C ILE A 20 6.28 13.45 13.37
N THR A 21 7.41 14.11 13.66
CA THR A 21 7.74 15.44 13.17
C THR A 21 8.86 15.38 12.13
N VAL A 22 8.97 16.42 11.29
CA VAL A 22 10.08 16.54 10.33
C VAL A 22 11.44 16.57 11.04
N ASP A 23 11.52 17.18 12.23
CA ASP A 23 12.76 17.19 13.00
C ASP A 23 13.18 15.79 13.43
N GLN A 24 12.25 14.97 13.94
CA GLN A 24 12.54 13.57 14.26
C GLN A 24 12.99 12.75 13.04
N ILE A 25 12.38 12.99 11.88
CA ILE A 25 12.79 12.31 10.63
C ILE A 25 14.21 12.74 10.24
N CYS A 26 14.55 14.03 10.37
CA CYS A 26 15.89 14.53 10.09
C CYS A 26 16.93 13.97 11.06
N ASP A 27 16.61 13.92 12.35
CA ASP A 27 17.50 13.38 13.38
C ASP A 27 17.75 11.88 13.15
N GLU A 28 16.73 11.10 12.87
CA GLU A 28 16.84 9.67 12.55
C GLU A 28 17.62 9.43 11.24
N ALA A 29 17.43 10.29 10.23
CA ALA A 29 18.17 10.23 8.98
C ALA A 29 19.62 10.75 9.07
N LEU A 30 20.00 11.39 10.19
CA LEU A 30 21.27 12.10 10.36
C LEU A 30 21.50 13.17 9.28
N LEU A 31 20.43 13.85 8.87
CA LEU A 31 20.45 14.86 7.82
C LEU A 31 19.82 16.18 8.29
N HIS A 32 20.25 17.29 7.67
CA HIS A 32 19.73 18.60 7.99
C HIS A 32 18.33 18.84 7.43
N ARG A 33 17.52 19.60 8.14
CA ARG A 33 16.18 20.03 7.75
C ARG A 33 16.12 20.72 6.37
N SER A 34 17.16 21.49 6.01
CA SER A 34 17.28 22.10 4.69
C SER A 34 17.38 21.05 3.56
N SER A 35 18.00 19.89 3.84
CA SER A 35 18.03 18.76 2.90
C SER A 35 16.67 18.13 2.74
N PHE A 36 15.88 18.04 3.81
CA PHE A 36 14.51 17.52 3.75
C PHE A 36 13.65 18.35 2.79
N TYR A 37 13.55 19.66 3.00
CA TYR A 37 12.71 20.55 2.21
C TYR A 37 13.18 20.77 0.75
N ARG A 38 14.35 20.28 0.40
CA ARG A 38 14.79 20.20 -1.01
C ARG A 38 14.11 19.08 -1.79
N TYR A 39 13.65 18.02 -1.11
CA TYR A 39 13.06 16.83 -1.72
C TYR A 39 11.58 16.68 -1.43
N PHE A 40 11.11 17.15 -0.27
CA PHE A 40 9.76 16.94 0.22
C PHE A 40 9.15 18.25 0.73
N HIS A 41 7.88 18.47 0.47
CA HIS A 41 7.15 19.63 0.97
C HIS A 41 6.85 19.48 2.46
N ASP A 42 6.47 18.28 2.88
CA ASP A 42 6.18 17.93 4.27
C ASP A 42 6.32 16.40 4.48
N LYS A 43 5.97 15.95 5.68
CA LYS A 43 6.04 14.52 6.01
C LYS A 43 5.02 13.66 5.27
N TYR A 44 3.95 14.24 4.74
CA TYR A 44 2.92 13.52 3.98
C TYR A 44 3.42 13.22 2.58
N ASP A 45 4.07 14.21 1.94
CA ASP A 45 4.75 14.04 0.66
C ASP A 45 5.85 12.95 0.76
N LEU A 46 6.66 12.97 1.84
CA LEU A 46 7.62 11.91 2.10
C LEU A 46 6.94 10.53 2.24
N LEU A 47 5.83 10.45 2.99
CA LEU A 47 5.11 9.20 3.18
C LEU A 47 4.56 8.65 1.85
N GLU A 48 3.95 9.51 1.02
CA GLU A 48 3.44 9.15 -0.30
C GLU A 48 4.54 8.56 -1.17
N GLN A 49 5.68 9.25 -1.27
CA GLN A 49 6.82 8.79 -2.07
C GLN A 49 7.42 7.48 -1.51
N ALA A 50 7.55 7.36 -0.18
CA ALA A 50 8.09 6.16 0.46
C ALA A 50 7.18 4.93 0.25
N LEU A 51 5.87 5.11 0.34
CA LEU A 51 4.90 4.06 0.06
C LEU A 51 4.89 3.68 -1.41
N GLY A 52 4.93 4.67 -2.32
CA GLY A 52 5.05 4.43 -3.76
C GLY A 52 6.25 3.56 -4.09
N ALA A 53 7.42 3.95 -3.62
CA ALA A 53 8.65 3.19 -3.80
C ALA A 53 8.61 1.80 -3.14
N TRP A 54 7.88 1.64 -2.02
CA TRP A 54 7.69 0.35 -1.37
C TRP A 54 6.79 -0.56 -2.20
N VAL A 55 5.67 -0.06 -2.72
CA VAL A 55 4.75 -0.81 -3.57
C VAL A 55 5.41 -1.18 -4.90
N GLU A 56 6.12 -0.26 -5.55
CA GLU A 56 6.85 -0.53 -6.79
C GLU A 56 7.82 -1.70 -6.65
N ARG A 57 8.57 -1.76 -5.54
CA ARG A 57 9.47 -2.89 -5.25
C ARG A 57 8.74 -4.23 -5.15
N ILE A 58 7.51 -4.24 -4.61
CA ILE A 58 6.70 -5.46 -4.54
C ILE A 58 6.22 -5.86 -5.94
N VAL A 59 5.76 -4.87 -6.71
CA VAL A 59 5.30 -5.08 -8.09
C VAL A 59 6.40 -5.66 -8.97
N ASP A 60 7.62 -5.13 -8.87
CA ASP A 60 8.77 -5.59 -9.66
C ASP A 60 9.18 -7.03 -9.34
N GLN A 61 8.85 -7.51 -8.14
CA GLN A 61 9.17 -8.87 -7.68
C GLN A 61 8.05 -9.88 -7.95
N THR A 62 6.92 -9.45 -8.50
CA THR A 62 5.74 -10.29 -8.69
C THR A 62 5.39 -10.44 -10.16
N ALA A 63 5.15 -11.69 -10.59
CA ALA A 63 4.84 -11.98 -11.99
C ALA A 63 3.35 -11.88 -12.30
N THR A 64 2.49 -12.19 -11.33
CA THR A 64 1.03 -12.22 -11.49
C THR A 64 0.34 -11.34 -10.45
N GLU A 65 -0.92 -11.01 -10.70
CA GLU A 65 -1.77 -10.27 -9.76
C GLU A 65 -2.03 -11.08 -8.48
N ASP A 66 -2.10 -12.40 -8.58
CA ASP A 66 -2.24 -13.30 -7.43
C ASP A 66 -0.97 -13.31 -6.57
N ASP A 67 0.22 -13.27 -7.18
CA ASP A 67 1.49 -13.13 -6.48
C ASP A 67 1.58 -11.76 -5.80
N LEU A 68 1.08 -10.71 -6.47
CA LEU A 68 1.04 -9.37 -5.90
C LEU A 68 0.16 -9.32 -4.65
N ILE A 69 -1.05 -9.89 -4.68
CA ILE A 69 -1.94 -9.97 -3.52
C ILE A 69 -1.23 -10.68 -2.37
N GLU A 70 -0.62 -11.82 -2.63
CA GLU A 70 0.10 -12.59 -1.62
C GLU A 70 1.30 -11.84 -1.04
N ALA A 71 2.08 -11.18 -1.88
CA ALA A 71 3.22 -10.38 -1.47
C ALA A 71 2.79 -9.17 -0.63
N LEU A 72 1.75 -8.44 -1.03
CA LEU A 72 1.20 -7.31 -0.27
C LEU A 72 0.73 -7.75 1.11
N VAL A 73 -0.09 -8.81 1.20
CA VAL A 73 -0.58 -9.32 2.49
C VAL A 73 0.57 -9.80 3.38
N SER A 74 1.58 -10.45 2.80
CA SER A 74 2.78 -10.90 3.53
C SER A 74 3.59 -9.74 4.08
N GLN A 75 3.76 -8.68 3.29
CA GLN A 75 4.48 -7.48 3.72
C GLN A 75 3.72 -6.71 4.80
N ILE A 76 2.41 -6.64 4.71
CA ILE A 76 1.56 -6.05 5.74
C ILE A 76 1.67 -6.84 7.04
N GLU A 77 1.61 -8.17 6.97
CA GLU A 77 1.79 -9.03 8.14
C GLU A 77 3.14 -8.84 8.80
N ALA A 78 4.21 -8.81 8.01
CA ALA A 78 5.58 -8.61 8.52
C ALA A 78 5.79 -7.24 9.17
N ASN A 79 5.01 -6.23 8.74
CA ASN A 79 5.15 -4.84 9.19
C ASN A 79 3.90 -4.33 9.94
N ARG A 80 3.20 -5.20 10.70
CA ARG A 80 1.95 -4.88 11.40
C ARG A 80 2.04 -3.61 12.25
N ALA A 81 3.13 -3.42 12.99
CA ALA A 81 3.34 -2.26 13.84
C ALA A 81 3.33 -0.96 13.02
N MET A 82 4.05 -0.94 11.91
CA MET A 82 4.10 0.20 10.99
C MET A 82 2.71 0.53 10.44
N PHE A 83 2.00 -0.45 9.90
CA PHE A 83 0.65 -0.25 9.36
C PHE A 83 -0.36 0.18 10.43
N SER A 84 -0.24 -0.35 11.66
CA SER A 84 -1.05 0.07 12.79
C SER A 84 -0.78 1.55 13.15
N ASN A 85 0.47 1.97 13.16
CA ASN A 85 0.88 3.33 13.47
C ASN A 85 0.53 4.33 12.34
N LEU A 86 0.37 3.87 11.11
CA LEU A 86 -0.18 4.65 9.99
C LEU A 86 -1.70 4.81 10.10
N ALA A 87 -2.41 3.76 10.51
CA ALA A 87 -3.87 3.76 10.60
C ALA A 87 -4.43 4.40 11.87
N ASN A 88 -3.61 4.54 12.92
CA ASN A 88 -4.01 5.14 14.19
C ASN A 88 -3.91 6.67 14.09
N GLY A 89 -5.07 7.34 13.92
CA GLY A 89 -5.15 8.80 13.91
C GLY A 89 -6.14 9.34 12.87
N GLY A 90 -6.25 10.66 12.76
CA GLY A 90 -7.18 11.35 11.86
C GLY A 90 -6.89 11.17 10.37
N MET A 91 -5.74 10.60 10.03
CA MET A 91 -5.30 10.32 8.65
C MET A 91 -5.83 9.02 8.04
N ARG A 92 -6.56 8.20 8.81
CA ARG A 92 -7.06 6.91 8.32
C ARG A 92 -7.77 7.01 6.97
N SER A 93 -8.58 8.04 6.77
CA SER A 93 -9.33 8.25 5.51
C SER A 93 -8.44 8.66 4.34
N SER A 94 -7.51 9.59 4.54
CA SER A 94 -6.61 10.07 3.48
C SER A 94 -5.58 9.01 3.09
N PHE A 95 -4.99 8.33 4.07
CA PHE A 95 -4.06 7.22 3.84
C PHE A 95 -4.73 6.05 3.12
N SER A 96 -5.96 5.69 3.51
CA SER A 96 -6.73 4.64 2.85
C SER A 96 -7.05 4.97 1.40
N ALA A 97 -7.45 6.20 1.13
CA ALA A 97 -7.74 6.65 -0.23
C ALA A 97 -6.50 6.61 -1.11
N GLU A 98 -5.34 7.01 -0.55
CA GLU A 98 -4.07 6.98 -1.26
C GLU A 98 -3.64 5.55 -1.61
N LEU A 99 -3.74 4.61 -0.67
CA LEU A 99 -3.43 3.20 -0.94
C LEU A 99 -4.37 2.59 -2.00
N VAL A 100 -5.67 2.92 -1.94
CA VAL A 100 -6.63 2.48 -2.97
C VAL A 100 -6.24 3.03 -4.34
N ARG A 101 -5.86 4.31 -4.43
CA ARG A 101 -5.41 4.95 -5.66
C ARG A 101 -4.16 4.26 -6.21
N MET A 102 -3.15 4.04 -5.37
CA MET A 102 -1.89 3.39 -5.78
C MET A 102 -2.11 1.97 -6.30
N ILE A 103 -2.92 1.15 -5.61
CA ILE A 103 -3.25 -0.21 -6.08
C ILE A 103 -4.02 -0.15 -7.40
N ALA A 104 -4.95 0.79 -7.56
CA ALA A 104 -5.69 0.96 -8.80
C ALA A 104 -4.77 1.33 -9.98
N GLU A 105 -3.82 2.23 -9.78
CA GLU A 105 -2.83 2.61 -10.79
C GLU A 105 -1.95 1.42 -11.21
N ILE A 106 -1.53 0.59 -10.25
CA ILE A 106 -0.78 -0.64 -10.53
C ILE A 106 -1.60 -1.61 -11.39
N LEU A 107 -2.86 -1.83 -11.03
CA LEU A 107 -3.76 -2.71 -11.80
C LEU A 107 -3.96 -2.17 -13.22
N LEU A 108 -4.11 -0.86 -13.37
CA LEU A 108 -4.24 -0.21 -14.68
C LEU A 108 -2.94 -0.30 -15.51
N ALA A 109 -1.79 -0.15 -14.88
CA ALA A 109 -0.50 -0.33 -15.57
C ALA A 109 -0.33 -1.76 -16.07
N ARG A 110 -0.66 -2.76 -15.26
CA ARG A 110 -0.61 -4.18 -15.64
C ARG A 110 -1.61 -4.55 -16.76
N ARG A 111 -2.69 -3.77 -16.94
CA ARG A 111 -3.60 -3.94 -18.10
C ARG A 111 -2.87 -3.93 -19.44
N GLN A 112 -1.75 -3.21 -19.54
CA GLN A 112 -0.96 -3.12 -20.78
C GLN A 112 -0.11 -4.38 -21.04
N THR A 113 0.08 -5.23 -20.04
CA THR A 113 0.91 -6.43 -20.20
C THR A 113 0.15 -7.57 -20.85
N PRO A 114 0.81 -8.45 -21.61
CA PRO A 114 0.24 -9.71 -22.04
C PRO A 114 0.01 -10.61 -20.82
N SER A 115 -1.24 -10.86 -20.46
CA SER A 115 -1.61 -11.72 -19.33
C SER A 115 -2.91 -12.44 -19.61
N GLN A 116 -3.02 -13.68 -19.13
CA GLN A 116 -4.23 -14.50 -19.11
C GLN A 116 -4.95 -14.43 -17.76
N ASN A 117 -4.42 -13.66 -16.80
CA ASN A 117 -5.05 -13.47 -15.51
C ASN A 117 -6.44 -12.84 -15.67
N ALA A 118 -7.43 -13.36 -14.93
CA ALA A 118 -8.83 -12.93 -15.05
C ALA A 118 -9.01 -11.43 -14.75
N ILE A 119 -8.24 -10.87 -13.82
CA ILE A 119 -8.27 -9.45 -13.46
C ILE A 119 -7.82 -8.60 -14.65
N VAL A 120 -6.68 -8.93 -15.26
CA VAL A 120 -6.16 -8.19 -16.42
C VAL A 120 -7.11 -8.30 -17.61
N VAL A 121 -7.66 -9.50 -17.86
CA VAL A 121 -8.64 -9.71 -18.92
C VAL A 121 -9.90 -8.89 -18.70
N ALA A 122 -10.40 -8.85 -17.48
CA ALA A 122 -11.58 -8.06 -17.12
C ALA A 122 -11.32 -6.54 -17.29
N LEU A 123 -10.17 -6.05 -16.83
CA LEU A 123 -9.77 -4.65 -16.99
C LEU A 123 -9.64 -4.26 -18.47
N LYS A 124 -9.21 -5.18 -19.34
CA LYS A 124 -9.15 -4.93 -20.81
C LYS A 124 -10.53 -4.82 -21.43
N LYS A 125 -11.51 -5.54 -20.92
CA LYS A 125 -12.87 -5.62 -21.47
C LYS A 125 -13.85 -4.65 -20.82
N ALA A 126 -13.51 -4.10 -19.66
CA ALA A 126 -14.41 -3.21 -18.91
C ALA A 126 -14.74 -1.95 -19.70
N GLU A 127 -16.00 -1.51 -19.64
CA GLU A 127 -16.44 -0.22 -20.19
C GLU A 127 -15.73 0.95 -19.47
N ASN A 128 -15.52 0.82 -18.15
CA ASN A 128 -14.76 1.76 -17.35
C ASN A 128 -13.68 1.02 -16.54
N PRO A 129 -12.48 0.86 -17.11
CA PRO A 129 -11.38 0.16 -16.44
C PRO A 129 -10.90 0.84 -15.16
N GLU A 130 -10.94 2.18 -15.12
CA GLU A 130 -10.58 2.96 -13.93
C GLU A 130 -11.50 2.62 -12.75
N MET A 131 -12.81 2.68 -12.96
CA MET A 131 -13.79 2.36 -11.93
C MET A 131 -13.63 0.91 -11.45
N LEU A 132 -13.41 -0.04 -12.36
CA LEU A 132 -13.17 -1.43 -11.99
C LEU A 132 -11.90 -1.58 -11.15
N ALA A 133 -10.80 -0.92 -11.52
CA ALA A 133 -9.55 -0.94 -10.76
C ALA A 133 -9.76 -0.40 -9.34
N TYR A 134 -10.50 0.69 -9.17
CA TYR A 134 -10.83 1.23 -7.85
C TYR A 134 -11.71 0.29 -7.02
N VAL A 135 -12.69 -0.38 -7.63
CA VAL A 135 -13.53 -1.39 -6.93
C VAL A 135 -12.69 -2.56 -6.44
N LEU A 136 -11.79 -3.09 -7.29
CA LEU A 136 -10.90 -4.17 -6.94
C LEU A 136 -9.92 -3.76 -5.81
N SER A 137 -9.36 -2.57 -5.91
CA SER A 137 -8.48 -2.00 -4.88
C SER A 137 -9.21 -1.81 -3.55
N GLY A 138 -10.45 -1.33 -3.60
CA GLY A 138 -11.29 -1.18 -2.41
C GLY A 138 -11.62 -2.52 -1.75
N ALA A 139 -11.85 -3.58 -2.53
CA ALA A 139 -12.08 -4.92 -2.01
C ALA A 139 -10.84 -5.47 -1.28
N ILE A 140 -9.63 -5.28 -1.85
CA ILE A 140 -8.36 -5.67 -1.23
C ILE A 140 -8.16 -4.90 0.08
N MET A 141 -8.32 -3.59 0.04
CA MET A 141 -8.13 -2.73 1.21
C MET A 141 -9.17 -2.97 2.30
N GLY A 142 -10.43 -3.25 1.93
CA GLY A 142 -11.48 -3.60 2.87
C GLY A 142 -11.18 -4.87 3.65
N ALA A 143 -10.69 -5.91 2.96
CA ALA A 143 -10.26 -7.15 3.61
C ALA A 143 -9.07 -6.92 4.56
N PHE A 144 -8.11 -6.08 4.14
CA PHE A 144 -6.97 -5.70 4.97
C PHE A 144 -7.40 -4.96 6.24
N TYR A 145 -8.26 -3.93 6.13
CA TYR A 145 -8.75 -3.20 7.30
C TYR A 145 -9.54 -4.09 8.25
N TRP A 146 -10.39 -4.95 7.73
CA TRP A 146 -11.10 -5.93 8.54
C TRP A 146 -10.13 -6.83 9.31
N TRP A 147 -9.08 -7.32 8.65
CA TRP A 147 -8.07 -8.17 9.28
C TRP A 147 -7.31 -7.43 10.39
N GLN A 148 -6.95 -6.18 10.15
CA GLN A 148 -6.29 -5.32 11.13
C GLN A 148 -7.20 -5.04 12.35
N GLU A 149 -8.47 -4.67 12.12
CA GLU A 149 -9.44 -4.40 13.19
C GLU A 149 -9.72 -5.65 14.05
N ASN A 150 -9.58 -6.83 13.46
CA ASN A 150 -9.69 -8.11 14.18
C ASN A 150 -8.33 -8.62 14.69
N ASN A 151 -7.37 -7.71 14.92
CA ASN A 151 -6.05 -8.02 15.49
C ASN A 151 -5.30 -9.15 14.78
N TYR A 152 -5.50 -9.31 13.48
CA TYR A 152 -4.86 -10.34 12.65
C TYR A 152 -5.10 -11.79 13.16
N HIS A 153 -6.24 -12.05 13.79
CA HIS A 153 -6.55 -13.39 14.33
C HIS A 153 -6.71 -14.47 13.26
N VAL A 154 -7.17 -14.09 12.06
CA VAL A 154 -7.30 -15.02 10.95
C VAL A 154 -5.92 -15.27 10.34
N PRO A 155 -5.55 -16.54 10.08
CA PRO A 155 -4.28 -16.86 9.42
C PRO A 155 -4.13 -16.17 8.06
N LYS A 156 -2.93 -15.68 7.76
CA LYS A 156 -2.61 -15.00 6.50
C LYS A 156 -3.10 -15.76 5.26
N ALA A 157 -2.89 -17.08 5.22
CA ALA A 157 -3.27 -17.91 4.09
C ALA A 157 -4.79 -17.87 3.81
N GLU A 158 -5.61 -17.78 4.84
CA GLU A 158 -7.06 -17.64 4.70
C GLU A 158 -7.44 -16.27 4.15
N VAL A 159 -6.80 -15.20 4.65
CA VAL A 159 -7.01 -13.83 4.17
C VAL A 159 -6.62 -13.72 2.69
N VAL A 160 -5.45 -14.22 2.30
CA VAL A 160 -5.00 -14.26 0.90
C VAL A 160 -6.02 -15.00 0.03
N THR A 161 -6.43 -16.18 0.46
CA THR A 161 -7.41 -17.00 -0.27
C THR A 161 -8.74 -16.25 -0.42
N PHE A 162 -9.21 -15.61 0.65
CA PHE A 162 -10.44 -14.83 0.62
C PHE A 162 -10.36 -13.65 -0.34
N ILE A 163 -9.27 -12.88 -0.29
CA ILE A 163 -9.05 -11.72 -1.20
C ILE A 163 -9.04 -12.21 -2.65
N LYS A 164 -8.22 -13.22 -2.98
CA LYS A 164 -8.13 -13.77 -4.33
C LYS A 164 -9.51 -14.21 -4.85
N ARG A 165 -10.27 -14.97 -4.06
CA ARG A 165 -11.62 -15.41 -4.44
C ARG A 165 -12.59 -14.26 -4.63
N SER A 166 -12.57 -13.27 -3.75
CA SER A 166 -13.45 -12.10 -3.83
C SER A 166 -13.14 -11.25 -5.06
N VAL A 167 -11.87 -10.96 -5.32
CA VAL A 167 -11.44 -10.21 -6.48
C VAL A 167 -11.78 -10.95 -7.78
N HIS A 168 -11.54 -12.27 -7.85
CA HIS A 168 -11.92 -13.07 -9.02
C HIS A 168 -13.43 -13.13 -9.24
N ALA A 169 -14.24 -13.18 -8.17
CA ALA A 169 -15.70 -13.15 -8.29
C ALA A 169 -16.25 -11.81 -8.84
N LEU A 170 -15.54 -10.71 -8.62
CA LEU A 170 -15.92 -9.39 -9.15
C LEU A 170 -15.63 -9.23 -10.65
N VAL A 171 -14.85 -10.12 -11.24
CA VAL A 171 -14.41 -10.03 -12.64
C VAL A 171 -14.96 -11.15 -13.55
N GLN A 172 -15.82 -12.01 -13.01
CA GLN A 172 -16.56 -13.03 -13.77
C GLN A 172 -17.80 -12.42 -14.42
#